data_b8b9156f79e07baf73fe43253e81241b
#
_entry.id   b8b9156f79e07baf73fe43253e81241b
#
_cell.length_a   1.000
_cell.length_b   1.000
_cell.length_c   1.000
_cell.angle_alpha   90.00
_cell.angle_beta   90.00
_cell.angle_gamma   90.00
#
_symmetry.space_group_name_H-M   'P 1'
#
loop_
_entity.id
_entity.type
_entity.pdbx_description
1 polymer ?
#
loop_
_entity_poly.entity_id
_entity_poly.type
_entity_poly.pdbx_seq_one_letter_code
_entity_poly.pdbx_strand_id
1 'polypeptide(L)'
;MAKELLAPDYIFEASWEVCNKVGGIYTVLSTRAKTLQEAFKDKVFFIGPDFWAGKENPLFSENENLCAAWREHALKKDGLKVRVGRWNIPGEPIVILVDFYPFFSKRNEIYGRMWENFKVDSLHAYGDYDEASMFSYAAGKVVESFYRFNLTENDRVIYQAHEWMTGMGALYLQKAVPEIATIFTTHATSIGRSIAGNNKPLYDYLFAYNGDQMARELNMEAKHSIEKQTAHHVDCFTTVSEITNNECKELLDKPADVVLMNGFEDDFVPQGRTFTAKRKKDRKSVV
;
A
#
# COMPACT_ATOMS: atom_id res chain seq x y z
N MET A 1 1.43 -28.16 21.98
CA MET A 1 2.60 -27.32 21.66
C MET A 1 2.09 -26.00 21.15
N ALA A 2 2.44 -24.89 21.80
CA ALA A 2 2.12 -23.56 21.26
C ALA A 2 2.85 -23.42 19.92
N LYS A 3 2.13 -23.05 18.87
CA LYS A 3 2.73 -22.77 17.55
C LYS A 3 3.64 -21.56 17.74
N GLU A 4 4.94 -21.74 17.56
CA GLU A 4 5.89 -20.63 17.60
C GLU A 4 5.51 -19.66 16.46
N LEU A 5 5.16 -18.42 16.82
CA LEU A 5 4.85 -17.41 15.84
C LEU A 5 6.14 -16.98 15.16
N LEU A 6 6.27 -17.30 13.88
CA LEU A 6 7.41 -16.89 13.07
C LEU A 6 7.34 -15.39 12.84
N ALA A 7 8.30 -14.64 13.34
CA ALA A 7 8.45 -13.22 13.01
C ALA A 7 9.16 -13.06 11.66
N PRO A 8 8.82 -12.04 10.85
CA PRO A 8 9.56 -11.73 9.63
C PRO A 8 10.95 -11.18 9.97
N ASP A 9 11.90 -11.37 9.07
CA ASP A 9 13.21 -10.74 9.16
C ASP A 9 13.21 -9.37 8.47
N TYR A 10 12.45 -9.21 7.38
CA TYR A 10 12.31 -7.97 6.63
C TYR A 10 10.85 -7.66 6.30
N ILE A 11 10.49 -6.38 6.38
CA ILE A 11 9.15 -5.87 6.05
C ILE A 11 9.27 -4.76 5.03
N PHE A 12 8.52 -4.87 3.93
CA PHE A 12 8.35 -3.81 2.94
C PHE A 12 6.89 -3.38 2.93
N GLU A 13 6.62 -2.12 3.22
CA GLU A 13 5.27 -1.55 3.17
C GLU A 13 5.15 -0.55 2.02
N ALA A 14 4.30 -0.86 1.05
CA ALA A 14 4.05 0.01 -0.09
C ALA A 14 2.74 0.77 0.06
N SER A 15 2.79 2.09 -0.12
CA SER A 15 1.61 2.94 -0.15
C SER A 15 1.86 4.19 -0.99
N TRP A 16 0.81 4.64 -1.68
CA TRP A 16 0.80 5.92 -2.38
C TRP A 16 1.07 7.11 -1.46
N GLU A 17 0.81 6.94 -0.15
CA GLU A 17 0.92 8.00 0.85
C GLU A 17 2.24 7.99 1.62
N VAL A 18 3.21 7.16 1.27
CA VAL A 18 4.56 7.22 1.86
C VAL A 18 5.27 8.49 1.37
N CYS A 19 5.68 9.35 2.31
CA CYS A 19 6.23 10.69 2.04
C CYS A 19 5.33 11.57 1.15
N ASN A 20 4.04 11.25 1.06
CA ASN A 20 3.04 11.92 0.25
C ASN A 20 1.73 12.04 1.05
N LYS A 21 1.52 13.17 1.69
CA LYS A 21 0.37 13.37 2.60
C LYS A 21 -0.87 13.76 1.82
N VAL A 22 -1.67 12.76 1.42
CA VAL A 22 -2.90 12.95 0.65
C VAL A 22 -4.14 12.57 1.46
N GLY A 23 -4.10 11.48 2.21
CA GLY A 23 -5.27 10.93 2.90
C GLY A 23 -4.97 10.34 4.28
N GLY A 24 -5.87 9.46 4.73
CA GLY A 24 -5.82 8.85 6.05
C GLY A 24 -4.77 7.75 6.22
N ILE A 25 -4.35 7.11 5.13
CA ILE A 25 -3.35 6.03 5.17
C ILE A 25 -2.00 6.59 5.61
N TYR A 26 -1.66 7.82 5.19
CA TYR A 26 -0.50 8.52 5.73
C TYR A 26 -0.48 8.51 7.27
N THR A 27 -1.62 8.82 7.89
CA THR A 27 -1.71 8.83 9.37
C THR A 27 -1.53 7.42 9.94
N VAL A 28 -2.16 6.42 9.34
CA VAL A 28 -2.04 5.01 9.79
C VAL A 28 -0.57 4.57 9.76
N LEU A 29 0.13 4.81 8.65
CA LEU A 29 1.52 4.40 8.50
C LEU A 29 2.46 5.21 9.40
N SER A 30 2.33 6.54 9.39
CA SER A 30 3.24 7.42 10.11
C SER A 30 3.12 7.30 11.64
N THR A 31 1.93 6.95 12.16
CA THR A 31 1.75 6.82 13.62
C THR A 31 2.23 5.47 14.17
N ARG A 32 2.31 4.43 13.35
CA ARG A 32 2.84 3.11 13.77
C ARG A 32 4.31 2.90 13.43
N ALA A 33 4.89 3.76 12.59
CA ALA A 33 6.23 3.60 12.06
C ALA A 33 7.29 3.50 13.16
N LYS A 34 7.16 4.29 14.23
CA LYS A 34 8.07 4.24 15.38
C LYS A 34 8.10 2.87 16.04
N THR A 35 6.94 2.28 16.34
CA THR A 35 6.83 0.94 16.94
C THR A 35 7.45 -0.13 16.04
N LEU A 36 7.21 -0.05 14.72
CA LEU A 36 7.83 -0.98 13.76
C LEU A 36 9.35 -0.80 13.70
N GLN A 37 9.83 0.44 13.67
CA GLN A 37 11.25 0.73 13.65
C GLN A 37 11.96 0.24 14.93
N GLU A 38 11.33 0.39 16.10
CA GLU A 38 11.86 -0.12 17.37
C GLU A 38 11.93 -1.66 17.38
N ALA A 39 10.91 -2.33 16.83
CA ALA A 39 10.83 -3.78 16.81
C ALA A 39 11.78 -4.43 15.77
N PHE A 40 11.85 -3.87 14.58
CA PHE A 40 12.57 -4.46 13.44
C PHE A 40 13.80 -3.67 13.01
N LYS A 41 14.02 -2.47 13.55
CA LYS A 41 15.12 -1.56 13.22
C LYS A 41 15.17 -1.27 11.72
N ASP A 42 16.36 -1.23 11.14
CA ASP A 42 16.58 -0.95 9.71
C ASP A 42 16.25 -2.14 8.78
N LYS A 43 15.31 -3.00 9.20
CA LYS A 43 14.73 -4.08 8.41
C LYS A 43 13.27 -3.80 8.00
N VAL A 44 12.77 -2.60 8.29
CA VAL A 44 11.48 -2.09 7.80
C VAL A 44 11.72 -1.02 6.76
N PHE A 45 11.14 -1.20 5.59
CA PHE A 45 11.24 -0.30 4.44
C PHE A 45 9.86 0.16 4.01
N PHE A 46 9.65 1.47 3.95
CA PHE A 46 8.44 2.03 3.36
C PHE A 46 8.72 2.40 1.91
N ILE A 47 7.83 2.04 0.99
CA ILE A 47 7.97 2.31 -0.44
C ILE A 47 6.90 3.29 -0.89
N GLY A 48 7.32 4.40 -1.46
CA GLY A 48 6.45 5.46 -1.99
C GLY A 48 6.82 5.92 -3.39
N PRO A 49 5.92 6.67 -4.05
CA PRO A 49 6.20 7.27 -5.34
C PRO A 49 7.15 8.47 -5.20
N ASP A 50 8.11 8.60 -6.12
CA ASP A 50 8.99 9.78 -6.15
C ASP A 50 8.40 10.93 -6.98
N PHE A 51 7.43 11.65 -6.38
CA PHE A 51 6.87 12.87 -6.98
C PHE A 51 7.79 14.09 -6.88
N TRP A 52 8.85 13.97 -6.08
CA TRP A 52 9.76 15.07 -5.76
C TRP A 52 11.13 14.91 -6.43
N ALA A 53 11.20 14.12 -7.52
CA ALA A 53 12.47 13.95 -8.24
C ALA A 53 13.07 15.30 -8.62
N GLY A 54 14.31 15.54 -8.17
CA GLY A 54 15.01 16.81 -8.39
C GLY A 54 14.51 17.99 -7.53
N LYS A 55 13.63 17.76 -6.55
CA LYS A 55 13.16 18.76 -5.60
C LYS A 55 13.30 18.25 -4.17
N GLU A 56 13.34 19.18 -3.22
CA GLU A 56 13.36 18.88 -1.80
C GLU A 56 11.95 18.46 -1.33
N ASN A 57 11.86 17.29 -0.69
CA ASN A 57 10.63 16.82 -0.07
C ASN A 57 10.70 17.03 1.44
N PRO A 58 9.82 17.84 2.05
CA PRO A 58 9.88 18.13 3.49
C PRO A 58 9.64 16.89 4.38
N LEU A 59 9.06 15.83 3.81
CA LEU A 59 8.77 14.58 4.51
C LEU A 59 9.89 13.54 4.35
N PHE A 60 10.94 13.81 3.59
CA PHE A 60 11.97 12.85 3.25
C PHE A 60 13.36 13.44 3.32
N SER A 61 14.26 12.82 4.07
CA SER A 61 15.67 13.14 4.14
C SER A 61 16.48 12.06 3.39
N GLU A 62 16.96 12.40 2.20
CA GLU A 62 17.75 11.46 1.40
C GLU A 62 19.08 11.15 2.07
N ASN A 63 19.51 9.88 2.01
CA ASN A 63 20.80 9.44 2.48
C ASN A 63 21.47 8.54 1.43
N GLU A 64 22.44 9.09 0.74
CA GLU A 64 23.12 8.39 -0.36
C GLU A 64 23.91 7.15 0.08
N ASN A 65 24.27 7.05 1.36
CA ASN A 65 25.00 5.91 1.91
C ASN A 65 24.08 4.72 2.22
N LEU A 66 22.76 4.97 2.43
CA LEU A 66 21.81 3.89 2.68
C LEU A 66 21.63 3.05 1.41
N CYS A 67 21.89 1.76 1.56
CA CYS A 67 21.76 0.76 0.48
C CYS A 67 22.50 1.14 -0.80
N ALA A 68 23.65 1.85 -0.71
CA ALA A 68 24.36 2.42 -1.85
C ALA A 68 24.71 1.40 -2.94
N ALA A 69 25.26 0.23 -2.57
CA ALA A 69 25.62 -0.83 -3.50
C ALA A 69 24.37 -1.40 -4.23
N TRP A 70 23.26 -1.57 -3.51
CA TRP A 70 22.00 -2.01 -4.11
C TRP A 70 21.41 -0.93 -5.04
N ARG A 71 21.43 0.34 -4.64
CA ARG A 71 20.92 1.45 -5.48
C ARG A 71 21.65 1.50 -6.83
N GLU A 72 22.97 1.32 -6.81
CA GLU A 72 23.77 1.27 -8.03
C GLU A 72 23.39 0.06 -8.90
N HIS A 73 23.22 -1.10 -8.29
CA HIS A 73 22.77 -2.32 -8.98
C HIS A 73 21.38 -2.13 -9.57
N ALA A 74 20.42 -1.66 -8.79
CA ALA A 74 19.04 -1.41 -9.20
C ALA A 74 18.96 -0.50 -10.42
N LEU A 75 19.75 0.59 -10.43
CA LEU A 75 19.81 1.50 -11.56
C LEU A 75 20.45 0.84 -12.81
N LYS A 76 21.62 0.20 -12.65
CA LYS A 76 22.42 -0.30 -13.78
C LYS A 76 21.90 -1.61 -14.37
N LYS A 77 21.36 -2.49 -13.54
CA LYS A 77 20.94 -3.84 -13.95
C LYS A 77 19.45 -3.96 -14.15
N ASP A 78 18.65 -3.35 -13.24
CA ASP A 78 17.21 -3.52 -13.24
C ASP A 78 16.48 -2.31 -13.87
N GLY A 79 17.19 -1.22 -14.16
CA GLY A 79 16.62 0.00 -14.71
C GLY A 79 15.71 0.73 -13.72
N LEU A 80 15.90 0.49 -12.42
CA LEU A 80 15.13 1.09 -11.35
C LEU A 80 15.85 2.33 -10.80
N LYS A 81 15.23 3.48 -10.94
CA LYS A 81 15.71 4.70 -10.34
C LYS A 81 15.01 4.92 -9.01
N VAL A 82 15.78 4.87 -7.91
CA VAL A 82 15.28 4.99 -6.55
C VAL A 82 16.07 6.02 -5.75
N ARG A 83 15.39 6.67 -4.81
CA ARG A 83 16.00 7.48 -3.75
C ARG A 83 15.76 6.77 -2.43
N VAL A 84 16.80 6.66 -1.60
CA VAL A 84 16.72 6.01 -0.28
C VAL A 84 17.08 7.00 0.80
N GLY A 85 16.36 7.01 1.88
CA GLY A 85 16.56 7.95 2.98
C GLY A 85 15.69 7.62 4.19
N ARG A 86 15.38 8.65 4.97
CA ARG A 86 14.54 8.55 6.17
C ARG A 86 13.25 9.35 5.99
N TRP A 87 12.16 8.82 6.50
CA TRP A 87 10.90 9.54 6.62
C TRP A 87 10.97 10.49 7.80
N ASN A 88 10.68 11.78 7.59
CA ASN A 88 10.72 12.82 8.61
C ASN A 88 9.51 12.76 9.56
N ILE A 89 9.36 11.63 10.23
CA ILE A 89 8.31 11.31 11.21
C ILE A 89 8.94 10.63 12.43
N PRO A 90 8.22 10.46 13.55
CA PRO A 90 8.74 9.71 14.69
C PRO A 90 9.21 8.29 14.30
N GLY A 91 10.37 7.89 14.78
CA GLY A 91 11.01 6.61 14.43
C GLY A 91 11.92 6.67 13.21
N GLU A 92 11.83 7.70 12.38
CA GLU A 92 12.66 7.91 11.18
C GLU A 92 12.92 6.64 10.36
N PRO A 93 11.86 5.91 9.95
CA PRO A 93 12.03 4.63 9.25
C PRO A 93 12.67 4.84 7.88
N ILE A 94 13.29 3.77 7.35
CA ILE A 94 13.86 3.80 6.00
C ILE A 94 12.73 3.88 4.97
N VAL A 95 12.93 4.75 3.99
CA VAL A 95 12.04 4.93 2.83
C VAL A 95 12.81 4.72 1.54
N ILE A 96 12.15 4.06 0.60
CA ILE A 96 12.55 3.94 -0.80
C ILE A 96 11.50 4.67 -1.64
N LEU A 97 11.88 5.78 -2.26
CA LEU A 97 11.04 6.47 -3.24
C LEU A 97 11.44 6.00 -4.64
N VAL A 98 10.47 5.57 -5.44
CA VAL A 98 10.71 5.00 -6.77
C VAL A 98 10.16 5.90 -7.87
N ASP A 99 11.01 6.17 -8.89
CA ASP A 99 10.57 6.75 -10.16
C ASP A 99 9.85 5.67 -10.98
N PHE A 100 8.55 5.77 -11.07
CA PHE A 100 7.69 4.79 -11.76
C PHE A 100 7.33 5.21 -13.18
N TYR A 101 7.63 6.42 -13.60
CA TYR A 101 7.29 6.93 -14.93
C TYR A 101 7.87 6.10 -16.09
N PRO A 102 9.09 5.53 -16.02
CA PRO A 102 9.62 4.67 -17.06
C PRO A 102 8.75 3.46 -17.40
N PHE A 103 7.94 2.97 -16.45
CA PHE A 103 7.06 1.82 -16.67
C PHE A 103 5.87 2.10 -17.58
N PHE A 104 5.50 3.36 -17.79
CA PHE A 104 4.46 3.72 -18.75
C PHE A 104 4.75 3.24 -20.17
N SER A 105 6.00 3.16 -20.56
CA SER A 105 6.42 2.62 -21.86
C SER A 105 6.07 1.13 -22.04
N LYS A 106 5.92 0.39 -20.95
CA LYS A 106 5.59 -1.04 -20.92
C LYS A 106 4.17 -1.30 -20.36
N ARG A 107 3.36 -0.25 -20.19
CA ARG A 107 2.05 -0.35 -19.52
C ARG A 107 1.18 -1.46 -20.12
N ASN A 108 1.03 -1.49 -21.43
CA ASN A 108 0.16 -2.48 -22.08
C ASN A 108 0.66 -3.92 -21.91
N GLU A 109 1.98 -4.12 -21.90
CA GLU A 109 2.58 -5.43 -21.62
C GLU A 109 2.32 -5.85 -20.16
N ILE A 110 2.48 -4.93 -19.22
CA ILE A 110 2.19 -5.16 -17.80
C ILE A 110 0.73 -5.54 -17.60
N TYR A 111 -0.19 -4.78 -18.20
CA TYR A 111 -1.64 -5.05 -18.11
C TYR A 111 -2.02 -6.38 -18.75
N GLY A 112 -1.44 -6.71 -19.91
CA GLY A 112 -1.62 -8.02 -20.53
C GLY A 112 -1.24 -9.18 -19.62
N ARG A 113 -0.07 -9.09 -18.97
CA ARG A 113 0.39 -10.10 -17.99
C ARG A 113 -0.53 -10.17 -16.76
N MET A 114 -1.04 -9.05 -16.27
CA MET A 114 -1.97 -9.01 -15.14
C MET A 114 -3.32 -9.66 -15.51
N TRP A 115 -3.80 -9.43 -16.74
CA TRP A 115 -4.99 -10.12 -17.24
C TRP A 115 -4.75 -11.63 -17.40
N GLU A 116 -3.66 -12.03 -18.02
CA GLU A 116 -3.34 -13.44 -18.25
C GLU A 116 -3.24 -14.24 -16.95
N ASN A 117 -2.52 -13.69 -15.97
CA ASN A 117 -2.23 -14.40 -14.72
C ASN A 117 -3.34 -14.29 -13.67
N PHE A 118 -4.03 -13.14 -13.58
CA PHE A 118 -4.91 -12.82 -12.47
C PHE A 118 -6.29 -12.32 -12.89
N LYS A 119 -6.55 -12.15 -14.19
CA LYS A 119 -7.81 -11.59 -14.71
C LYS A 119 -8.09 -10.15 -14.24
N VAL A 120 -7.04 -9.36 -14.01
CA VAL A 120 -7.17 -7.94 -13.70
C VAL A 120 -7.59 -7.18 -14.96
N ASP A 121 -8.77 -6.58 -14.96
CA ASP A 121 -9.27 -5.77 -16.06
C ASP A 121 -8.65 -4.36 -16.02
N SER A 122 -7.77 -4.05 -16.97
CA SER A 122 -7.20 -2.72 -17.16
C SER A 122 -7.66 -2.04 -18.45
N LEU A 123 -8.59 -2.65 -19.20
CA LEU A 123 -9.14 -2.06 -20.43
C LEU A 123 -10.05 -0.87 -20.12
N HIS A 124 -10.73 -0.90 -18.99
CA HIS A 124 -11.60 0.15 -18.50
C HIS A 124 -10.89 1.12 -17.54
N ALA A 125 -9.55 1.23 -17.68
CA ALA A 125 -8.74 2.15 -16.87
C ALA A 125 -9.08 3.62 -17.18
N TYR A 126 -9.24 4.41 -16.13
CA TYR A 126 -9.44 5.86 -16.25
C TYR A 126 -8.92 6.59 -14.99
N GLY A 127 -8.78 7.91 -15.13
CA GLY A 127 -8.33 8.77 -14.03
C GLY A 127 -6.92 8.43 -13.56
N ASP A 128 -6.76 8.18 -12.29
CA ASP A 128 -5.50 7.89 -11.61
C ASP A 128 -5.07 6.42 -11.64
N TYR A 129 -5.80 5.55 -12.35
CA TYR A 129 -5.51 4.11 -12.39
C TYR A 129 -4.11 3.81 -12.96
N ASP A 130 -3.75 4.45 -14.06
CA ASP A 130 -2.47 4.20 -14.74
C ASP A 130 -1.27 4.57 -13.86
N GLU A 131 -1.32 5.74 -13.19
CA GLU A 131 -0.25 6.18 -12.30
C GLU A 131 -0.09 5.25 -11.10
N ALA A 132 -1.21 4.94 -10.44
CA ALA A 132 -1.21 4.04 -9.29
C ALA A 132 -0.73 2.64 -9.66
N SER A 133 -1.15 2.10 -10.81
CA SER A 133 -0.76 0.78 -11.29
C SER A 133 0.72 0.72 -11.64
N MET A 134 1.27 1.73 -12.32
CA MET A 134 2.70 1.79 -12.65
C MET A 134 3.56 1.96 -11.41
N PHE A 135 3.13 2.78 -10.45
CA PHE A 135 3.79 2.86 -9.14
C PHE A 135 3.77 1.52 -8.42
N SER A 136 2.62 0.89 -8.35
CA SER A 136 2.46 -0.41 -7.68
C SER A 136 3.38 -1.48 -8.28
N TYR A 137 3.41 -1.58 -9.61
CA TYR A 137 4.30 -2.50 -10.31
C TYR A 137 5.77 -2.18 -10.03
N ALA A 138 6.15 -0.90 -10.06
CA ALA A 138 7.50 -0.44 -9.74
C ALA A 138 7.89 -0.79 -8.30
N ALA A 139 6.97 -0.66 -7.33
CA ALA A 139 7.20 -1.05 -5.94
C ALA A 139 7.50 -2.57 -5.81
N GLY A 140 6.73 -3.40 -6.52
CA GLY A 140 7.02 -4.85 -6.61
C GLY A 140 8.41 -5.14 -7.22
N LYS A 141 8.80 -4.41 -8.27
CA LYS A 141 10.13 -4.52 -8.89
C LYS A 141 11.26 -4.10 -7.94
N VAL A 142 11.02 -3.07 -7.13
CA VAL A 142 11.97 -2.62 -6.09
C VAL A 142 12.22 -3.73 -5.08
N VAL A 143 11.14 -4.37 -4.60
CA VAL A 143 11.26 -5.46 -3.61
C VAL A 143 11.97 -6.68 -4.21
N GLU A 144 11.62 -7.09 -5.44
CA GLU A 144 12.33 -8.16 -6.15
C GLU A 144 13.83 -7.86 -6.27
N SER A 145 14.18 -6.65 -6.74
CA SER A 145 15.59 -6.24 -6.91
C SER A 145 16.35 -6.26 -5.59
N PHE A 146 15.72 -5.71 -4.52
CA PHE A 146 16.33 -5.70 -3.19
C PHE A 146 16.53 -7.11 -2.65
N TYR A 147 15.51 -7.96 -2.76
CA TYR A 147 15.56 -9.35 -2.31
C TYR A 147 16.68 -10.12 -3.01
N ARG A 148 16.73 -10.08 -4.34
CA ARG A 148 17.75 -10.82 -5.11
C ARG A 148 19.18 -10.33 -4.89
N PHE A 149 19.36 -9.07 -4.49
CA PHE A 149 20.69 -8.50 -4.26
C PHE A 149 21.18 -8.67 -2.83
N ASN A 150 20.30 -8.49 -1.82
CA ASN A 150 20.69 -8.41 -0.41
C ASN A 150 20.31 -9.63 0.42
N LEU A 151 19.34 -10.44 -0.01
CA LEU A 151 18.71 -11.46 0.82
C LEU A 151 18.86 -12.85 0.19
N THR A 152 18.47 -13.85 0.96
CA THR A 152 18.52 -15.27 0.58
C THR A 152 17.16 -15.92 0.86
N GLU A 153 17.00 -17.17 0.43
CA GLU A 153 15.83 -18.00 0.72
C GLU A 153 15.60 -18.29 2.21
N ASN A 154 16.60 -18.04 3.06
CA ASN A 154 16.50 -18.19 4.50
C ASN A 154 15.93 -16.96 5.20
N ASP A 155 15.86 -15.81 4.49
CA ASP A 155 15.31 -14.57 5.02
C ASP A 155 13.79 -14.56 4.84
N ARG A 156 13.05 -14.40 5.94
CA ARG A 156 11.58 -14.30 5.93
C ARG A 156 11.18 -12.88 5.62
N VAL A 157 10.64 -12.68 4.44
CA VAL A 157 10.30 -11.36 3.92
C VAL A 157 8.79 -11.22 3.76
N ILE A 158 8.25 -10.07 4.20
CA ILE A 158 6.86 -9.68 4.00
C ILE A 158 6.82 -8.44 3.11
N TYR A 159 5.93 -8.48 2.13
CA TYR A 159 5.50 -7.29 1.38
C TYR A 159 4.05 -6.98 1.73
N GLN A 160 3.80 -5.81 2.31
CA GLN A 160 2.45 -5.32 2.61
C GLN A 160 2.05 -4.19 1.66
N ALA A 161 0.97 -4.42 0.94
CA ALA A 161 0.36 -3.48 0.02
C ALA A 161 -0.87 -2.83 0.65
N HIS A 162 -0.99 -1.50 0.54
CA HIS A 162 -2.11 -0.73 1.09
C HIS A 162 -2.98 -0.16 -0.03
N GLU A 163 -4.26 -0.55 -0.04
CA GLU A 163 -5.27 -0.14 -1.01
C GLU A 163 -5.04 -0.68 -2.43
N TRP A 164 -6.07 -0.59 -3.28
CA TRP A 164 -6.02 -1.00 -4.68
C TRP A 164 -4.82 -0.41 -5.44
N MET A 165 -4.39 0.78 -5.04
CA MET A 165 -3.27 1.52 -5.63
C MET A 165 -1.93 0.79 -5.53
N THR A 166 -1.81 -0.22 -4.68
CA THR A 166 -0.57 -1.01 -4.49
C THR A 166 -0.76 -2.51 -4.75
N GLY A 167 -1.96 -2.92 -5.16
CA GLY A 167 -2.29 -4.33 -5.38
C GLY A 167 -1.48 -4.99 -6.51
N MET A 168 -1.20 -4.25 -7.60
CA MET A 168 -0.47 -4.81 -8.74
C MET A 168 0.95 -5.28 -8.38
N GLY A 169 1.62 -4.59 -7.45
CA GLY A 169 2.93 -4.99 -6.94
C GLY A 169 2.89 -6.29 -6.14
N ALA A 170 1.82 -6.48 -5.34
CA ALA A 170 1.61 -7.73 -4.62
C ALA A 170 1.38 -8.90 -5.58
N LEU A 171 0.50 -8.73 -6.57
CA LEU A 171 0.26 -9.74 -7.60
C LEU A 171 1.52 -10.05 -8.42
N TYR A 172 2.32 -9.02 -8.74
CA TYR A 172 3.59 -9.22 -9.41
C TYR A 172 4.52 -10.13 -8.60
N LEU A 173 4.70 -9.85 -7.31
CA LEU A 173 5.59 -10.61 -6.43
C LEU A 173 5.14 -12.07 -6.26
N GLN A 174 3.84 -12.33 -6.22
CA GLN A 174 3.30 -13.70 -6.20
C GLN A 174 3.83 -14.60 -7.33
N LYS A 175 4.20 -14.02 -8.47
CA LYS A 175 4.76 -14.75 -9.62
C LYS A 175 6.28 -14.65 -9.72
N ALA A 176 6.83 -13.47 -9.41
CA ALA A 176 8.25 -13.19 -9.63
C ALA A 176 9.14 -13.70 -8.49
N VAL A 177 8.64 -13.64 -7.24
CA VAL A 177 9.38 -14.03 -6.03
C VAL A 177 8.40 -14.64 -5.02
N PRO A 178 7.91 -15.88 -5.26
CA PRO A 178 6.91 -16.52 -4.40
C PRO A 178 7.39 -16.83 -2.97
N GLU A 179 8.67 -16.65 -2.70
CA GLU A 179 9.28 -16.77 -1.37
C GLU A 179 8.92 -15.59 -0.46
N ILE A 180 8.50 -14.46 -1.03
CA ILE A 180 8.05 -13.29 -0.27
C ILE A 180 6.58 -13.44 0.06
N ALA A 181 6.25 -13.45 1.35
CA ALA A 181 4.87 -13.45 1.80
C ALA A 181 4.21 -12.10 1.51
N THR A 182 3.02 -12.13 0.93
CA THR A 182 2.29 -10.93 0.53
C THR A 182 1.08 -10.69 1.43
N ILE A 183 0.95 -9.44 1.90
CA ILE A 183 -0.21 -8.97 2.65
C ILE A 183 -0.86 -7.83 1.86
N PHE A 184 -2.18 -7.87 1.74
CA PHE A 184 -2.95 -6.78 1.16
C PHE A 184 -3.92 -6.22 2.20
N THR A 185 -3.92 -4.90 2.39
CA THR A 185 -4.79 -4.21 3.34
C THR A 185 -5.71 -3.25 2.60
N THR A 186 -7.02 -3.51 2.63
CA THR A 186 -8.05 -2.59 2.17
C THR A 186 -8.58 -1.78 3.36
N HIS A 187 -8.52 -0.45 3.27
CA HIS A 187 -9.04 0.46 4.28
C HIS A 187 -10.50 0.85 4.05
N ALA A 188 -10.95 0.81 2.81
CA ALA A 188 -12.35 0.86 2.37
C ALA A 188 -12.40 0.36 0.92
N THR A 189 -13.43 -0.39 0.56
CA THR A 189 -13.53 -0.91 -0.80
C THR A 189 -13.70 0.22 -1.83
N SER A 190 -12.98 0.14 -2.95
CA SER A 190 -13.08 1.15 -4.01
C SER A 190 -14.49 1.25 -4.57
N ILE A 191 -15.16 0.12 -4.76
CA ILE A 191 -16.53 0.09 -5.24
C ILE A 191 -17.55 0.55 -4.19
N GLY A 192 -17.34 0.23 -2.90
CA GLY A 192 -18.20 0.73 -1.81
C GLY A 192 -18.16 2.26 -1.71
N ARG A 193 -16.96 2.84 -1.80
CA ARG A 193 -16.81 4.31 -1.89
C ARG A 193 -17.55 4.90 -3.08
N SER A 194 -17.51 4.24 -4.24
CA SER A 194 -18.19 4.70 -5.45
C SER A 194 -19.71 4.60 -5.32
N ILE A 195 -20.24 3.51 -4.75
CA ILE A 195 -21.68 3.35 -4.47
C ILE A 195 -22.15 4.50 -3.57
N ALA A 196 -21.49 4.74 -2.44
CA ALA A 196 -21.84 5.80 -1.52
C ALA A 196 -21.66 7.20 -2.14
N GLY A 197 -20.59 7.42 -2.88
CA GLY A 197 -20.30 8.68 -3.59
C GLY A 197 -21.31 9.03 -4.68
N ASN A 198 -22.03 8.05 -5.23
CA ASN A 198 -23.13 8.22 -6.17
C ASN A 198 -24.52 8.27 -5.48
N ASN A 199 -24.55 8.58 -4.18
CA ASN A 199 -25.77 8.69 -3.39
C ASN A 199 -26.64 7.41 -3.35
N LYS A 200 -26.02 6.25 -3.57
CA LYS A 200 -26.69 4.96 -3.38
C LYS A 200 -26.52 4.52 -1.91
N PRO A 201 -27.56 4.02 -1.24
CA PRO A 201 -27.50 3.63 0.18
C PRO A 201 -26.69 2.34 0.35
N LEU A 202 -25.38 2.47 0.60
CA LEU A 202 -24.44 1.35 0.65
C LEU A 202 -24.85 0.32 1.70
N TYR A 203 -24.97 0.72 2.96
CA TYR A 203 -25.16 -0.23 4.07
C TYR A 203 -26.58 -0.77 4.20
N ASP A 204 -27.59 -0.01 3.77
CA ASP A 204 -28.99 -0.46 3.82
C ASP A 204 -29.25 -1.63 2.85
N TYR A 205 -28.48 -1.69 1.76
CA TYR A 205 -28.66 -2.69 0.70
C TYR A 205 -27.36 -3.44 0.36
N LEU A 206 -26.36 -3.45 1.25
CA LEU A 206 -25.06 -4.05 1.00
C LEU A 206 -25.16 -5.50 0.51
N PHE A 207 -26.02 -6.29 1.15
CA PHE A 207 -26.27 -7.70 0.83
C PHE A 207 -26.95 -7.93 -0.54
N ALA A 208 -27.53 -6.89 -1.14
CA ALA A 208 -28.20 -6.95 -2.44
C ALA A 208 -27.34 -6.46 -3.59
N TYR A 209 -26.22 -5.81 -3.31
CA TYR A 209 -25.28 -5.37 -4.34
C TYR A 209 -24.39 -6.52 -4.81
N ASN A 210 -24.21 -6.61 -6.13
CA ASN A 210 -23.13 -7.41 -6.72
C ASN A 210 -22.00 -6.46 -7.11
N GLY A 211 -20.80 -6.67 -6.55
CA GLY A 211 -19.65 -5.77 -6.75
C GLY A 211 -19.24 -5.61 -8.21
N ASP A 212 -19.20 -6.72 -8.98
CA ASP A 212 -18.83 -6.69 -10.39
C ASP A 212 -19.88 -5.97 -11.26
N GLN A 213 -21.18 -6.12 -10.93
CA GLN A 213 -22.24 -5.37 -11.59
C GLN A 213 -22.14 -3.87 -11.27
N MET A 214 -21.98 -3.53 -10.00
CA MET A 214 -21.85 -2.14 -9.59
C MET A 214 -20.60 -1.47 -10.19
N ALA A 215 -19.51 -2.23 -10.33
CA ALA A 215 -18.31 -1.73 -10.99
C ALA A 215 -18.59 -1.32 -12.44
N ARG A 216 -19.33 -2.13 -13.20
CA ARG A 216 -19.75 -1.81 -14.58
C ARG A 216 -20.68 -0.61 -14.62
N GLU A 217 -21.67 -0.55 -13.73
CA GLU A 217 -22.63 0.58 -13.68
C GLU A 217 -21.97 1.91 -13.35
N LEU A 218 -20.90 1.90 -12.54
CA LEU A 218 -20.24 3.10 -12.02
C LEU A 218 -18.88 3.37 -12.68
N ASN A 219 -18.52 2.65 -13.75
CA ASN A 219 -17.24 2.73 -14.45
C ASN A 219 -16.04 2.54 -13.51
N MET A 220 -16.12 1.53 -12.65
CA MET A 220 -15.10 1.21 -11.66
C MET A 220 -14.39 -0.12 -11.94
N GLU A 221 -14.58 -0.71 -13.12
CA GLU A 221 -14.16 -2.08 -13.44
C GLU A 221 -12.68 -2.31 -13.16
N ALA A 222 -11.82 -1.40 -13.61
CA ALA A 222 -10.38 -1.57 -13.45
C ALA A 222 -9.95 -1.50 -11.97
N LYS A 223 -10.44 -0.49 -11.22
CA LYS A 223 -10.11 -0.33 -9.79
C LYS A 223 -10.69 -1.46 -8.95
N HIS A 224 -11.94 -1.84 -9.22
CA HIS A 224 -12.58 -2.96 -8.55
C HIS A 224 -11.89 -4.29 -8.87
N SER A 225 -11.55 -4.53 -10.13
CA SER A 225 -10.88 -5.75 -10.56
C SER A 225 -9.53 -5.94 -9.88
N ILE A 226 -8.67 -4.90 -9.85
CA ILE A 226 -7.37 -5.01 -9.19
C ILE A 226 -7.51 -5.25 -7.68
N GLU A 227 -8.43 -4.56 -7.02
CA GLU A 227 -8.68 -4.73 -5.58
C GLU A 227 -9.17 -6.14 -5.28
N LYS A 228 -10.18 -6.62 -6.02
CA LYS A 228 -10.76 -7.96 -5.88
C LYS A 228 -9.71 -9.06 -6.14
N GLN A 229 -9.00 -8.97 -7.26
CA GLN A 229 -8.01 -9.99 -7.60
C GLN A 229 -6.83 -10.00 -6.62
N THR A 230 -6.41 -8.83 -6.11
CA THR A 230 -5.36 -8.78 -5.08
C THR A 230 -5.84 -9.46 -3.80
N ALA A 231 -7.05 -9.15 -3.32
CA ALA A 231 -7.63 -9.78 -2.13
C ALA A 231 -7.70 -11.32 -2.24
N HIS A 232 -7.97 -11.85 -3.44
CA HIS A 232 -8.09 -13.29 -3.67
C HIS A 232 -6.76 -14.04 -3.83
N HIS A 233 -5.67 -13.35 -4.18
CA HIS A 233 -4.41 -14.03 -4.55
C HIS A 233 -3.27 -13.82 -3.56
N VAL A 234 -3.33 -12.83 -2.67
CA VAL A 234 -2.30 -12.63 -1.64
C VAL A 234 -2.34 -13.72 -0.56
N ASP A 235 -1.23 -13.90 0.16
CA ASP A 235 -1.14 -14.89 1.24
C ASP A 235 -1.99 -14.51 2.45
N CYS A 236 -2.20 -13.19 2.68
CA CYS A 236 -3.07 -12.71 3.74
C CYS A 236 -3.79 -11.43 3.30
N PHE A 237 -5.11 -11.49 3.26
CA PHE A 237 -5.95 -10.31 3.03
C PHE A 237 -6.43 -9.74 4.36
N THR A 238 -6.22 -8.45 4.58
CA THR A 238 -6.58 -7.77 5.82
C THR A 238 -7.43 -6.53 5.57
N THR A 239 -8.22 -6.17 6.58
CA THR A 239 -8.96 -4.91 6.60
C THR A 239 -8.98 -4.30 8.00
N VAL A 240 -9.50 -3.08 8.11
CA VAL A 240 -9.33 -2.24 9.32
C VAL A 240 -10.56 -2.20 10.23
N SER A 241 -11.67 -2.82 9.85
CA SER A 241 -12.89 -2.89 10.67
C SER A 241 -13.83 -3.99 10.21
N GLU A 242 -14.73 -4.42 11.08
CA GLU A 242 -15.79 -5.38 10.71
C GLU A 242 -16.77 -4.79 9.68
N ILE A 243 -16.97 -3.47 9.68
CA ILE A 243 -17.81 -2.79 8.67
C ILE A 243 -17.15 -2.96 7.29
N THR A 244 -15.87 -2.67 7.17
CA THR A 244 -15.12 -2.86 5.91
C THR A 244 -15.03 -4.34 5.54
N ASN A 245 -14.91 -5.24 6.52
CA ASN A 245 -14.90 -6.67 6.27
C ASN A 245 -16.22 -7.16 5.65
N ASN A 246 -17.35 -6.63 6.09
CA ASN A 246 -18.65 -6.90 5.47
C ASN A 246 -18.72 -6.37 4.03
N GLU A 247 -18.18 -5.16 3.76
CA GLU A 247 -18.06 -4.66 2.39
C GLU A 247 -17.20 -5.61 1.52
N CYS A 248 -16.06 -6.05 2.01
CA CYS A 248 -15.19 -6.98 1.31
C CYS A 248 -15.90 -8.30 0.98
N LYS A 249 -16.61 -8.85 1.96
CA LYS A 249 -17.38 -10.08 1.78
C LYS A 249 -18.42 -9.96 0.68
N GLU A 250 -19.23 -8.90 0.68
CA GLU A 250 -20.38 -8.75 -0.24
C GLU A 250 -19.94 -8.17 -1.62
N LEU A 251 -18.93 -7.29 -1.65
CA LEU A 251 -18.53 -6.59 -2.88
C LEU A 251 -17.30 -7.19 -3.58
N LEU A 252 -16.40 -7.82 -2.83
CA LEU A 252 -15.20 -8.46 -3.39
C LEU A 252 -15.33 -9.99 -3.42
N ASP A 253 -16.43 -10.56 -2.94
CA ASP A 253 -16.63 -12.02 -2.75
C ASP A 253 -15.53 -12.67 -1.88
N LYS A 254 -14.88 -11.89 -1.00
CA LYS A 254 -13.78 -12.36 -0.16
C LYS A 254 -13.80 -11.59 1.17
N PRO A 255 -14.16 -12.24 2.28
CA PRO A 255 -13.93 -11.66 3.61
C PRO A 255 -12.43 -11.57 3.88
N ALA A 256 -12.03 -10.62 4.71
CA ALA A 256 -10.64 -10.53 5.17
C ALA A 256 -10.27 -11.76 5.99
N ASP A 257 -9.03 -12.23 5.82
CA ASP A 257 -8.47 -13.31 6.63
C ASP A 257 -8.23 -12.84 8.06
N VAL A 258 -7.90 -11.54 8.24
CA VAL A 258 -7.72 -10.89 9.54
C VAL A 258 -8.25 -9.46 9.51
N VAL A 259 -8.98 -9.08 10.55
CA VAL A 259 -9.39 -7.69 10.78
C VAL A 259 -8.40 -7.05 11.75
N LEU A 260 -7.66 -6.04 11.29
CA LEU A 260 -6.66 -5.31 12.07
C LEU A 260 -7.10 -3.86 12.21
N MET A 261 -7.68 -3.52 13.34
CA MET A 261 -8.11 -2.14 13.60
C MET A 261 -6.92 -1.18 13.59
N ASN A 262 -7.13 -0.01 12.94
CA ASN A 262 -6.15 1.05 12.99
C ASN A 262 -5.93 1.50 14.43
N GLY A 263 -4.66 1.56 14.84
CA GLY A 263 -4.22 2.11 16.11
C GLY A 263 -3.35 3.34 15.88
N PHE A 264 -3.01 3.99 16.98
CA PHE A 264 -2.03 5.06 17.03
C PHE A 264 -1.29 4.99 18.36
N GLU A 265 -0.10 5.54 18.37
CA GLU A 265 0.72 5.57 19.59
C GLU A 265 0.18 6.62 20.59
N ASP A 266 0.37 6.37 21.88
CA ASP A 266 -0.12 7.26 22.94
C ASP A 266 0.39 8.70 22.79
N ASP A 267 1.61 8.88 22.31
CA ASP A 267 2.22 10.19 22.04
C ASP A 267 1.48 11.00 20.97
N PHE A 268 0.70 10.36 20.10
CA PHE A 268 -0.10 11.03 19.07
C PHE A 268 -1.28 11.79 19.67
N VAL A 269 -1.80 11.32 20.81
CA VAL A 269 -2.94 11.96 21.49
C VAL A 269 -2.41 13.08 22.39
N PRO A 270 -2.70 14.36 22.10
CA PRO A 270 -2.29 15.44 22.96
C PRO A 270 -2.97 15.33 24.31
N GLN A 271 -2.21 15.44 25.39
CA GLN A 271 -2.69 15.28 26.76
C GLN A 271 -2.87 16.63 27.49
N GLY A 272 -3.74 16.64 28.52
CA GLY A 272 -3.90 17.75 29.45
C GLY A 272 -4.26 19.08 28.78
N ARG A 273 -3.51 20.13 29.08
CA ARG A 273 -3.74 21.51 28.57
C ARG A 273 -3.64 21.58 27.05
N THR A 274 -2.75 20.80 26.44
CA THR A 274 -2.56 20.76 24.97
C THR A 274 -3.79 20.18 24.29
N PHE A 275 -4.40 19.13 24.82
CA PHE A 275 -5.64 18.56 24.34
C PHE A 275 -6.77 19.60 24.36
N THR A 276 -6.93 20.28 25.51
CA THR A 276 -7.97 21.31 25.67
C THR A 276 -7.78 22.48 24.70
N ALA A 277 -6.56 22.91 24.46
CA ALA A 277 -6.23 24.00 23.52
C ALA A 277 -6.53 23.60 22.07
N LYS A 278 -6.11 22.42 21.64
CA LYS A 278 -6.39 21.89 20.29
C LYS A 278 -7.90 21.72 20.07
N ARG A 279 -8.61 21.11 21.01
CA ARG A 279 -10.07 20.95 20.94
C ARG A 279 -10.83 22.28 20.80
N LYS A 280 -10.37 23.35 21.49
CA LYS A 280 -10.95 24.70 21.36
C LYS A 280 -10.68 25.30 19.98
N LYS A 281 -9.50 25.05 19.40
CA LYS A 281 -9.14 25.51 18.06
C LYS A 281 -10.00 24.85 16.99
N ASP A 282 -10.14 23.52 17.06
CA ASP A 282 -10.90 22.73 16.09
C ASP A 282 -12.40 23.09 16.11
N ARG A 283 -12.97 23.34 17.29
CA ARG A 283 -14.36 23.82 17.39
C ARG A 283 -14.59 25.20 16.75
N LYS A 284 -13.57 26.05 16.68
CA LYS A 284 -13.68 27.37 16.04
C LYS A 284 -13.51 27.29 14.52
N SER A 285 -12.93 26.23 13.98
CA SER A 285 -12.76 26.03 12.55
C SER A 285 -13.99 25.39 11.87
N VAL A 286 -14.95 24.90 12.65
CA VAL A 286 -16.17 24.24 12.17
C VAL A 286 -17.40 25.20 12.23
N VAL A 287 -17.21 26.41 12.71
CA VAL A 287 -18.21 27.50 12.75
C VAL A 287 -17.75 28.61 11.79
#